data_1769ebd7780e0672ce5e9a7ec3882cd0
#
_entry.id   1769ebd7780e0672ce5e9a7ec3882cd0
#
_cell.length_a   1.000
_cell.length_b   1.000
_cell.length_c   1.000
_cell.angle_alpha   90.00
_cell.angle_beta   90.00
_cell.angle_gamma   90.00
#
_symmetry.space_group_name_H-M   'P 1'
#
loop_
_entity.id
_entity.type
_entity.pdbx_description
1 polymer ?
#
loop_
_entity_poly.entity_id
_entity_poly.type
_entity_poly.pdbx_seq_one_letter_code
_entity_poly.pdbx_strand_id
1 'polypeptide(L)'
;MSGHSHWSSIKHQKAIADTKKGKVFSKLSRIITIAVKEKGGDPMTNASLRLAIDKAKEFNMPKESVERAIKKGTGELADDKLEEFIFEAFGPGGIAVIIEGITDNKNRSLGDIKQIISQHGGKLANEGSVRWLFDNKGVITINPNA
;
A
#
# COMPACT_ATOMS: atom_id res chain seq x y z
N MET A 1 -3.81 25.07 38.44
CA MET A 1 -2.83 24.09 37.98
C MET A 1 -3.41 23.17 36.92
N SER A 2 -3.83 23.68 35.73
CA SER A 2 -4.44 22.81 34.70
C SER A 2 -3.85 22.96 33.29
N GLY A 3 -2.58 23.40 33.21
CA GLY A 3 -1.92 23.62 31.90
C GLY A 3 -1.24 22.39 31.28
N HIS A 4 -1.00 21.32 32.01
CA HIS A 4 -0.24 20.16 31.53
C HIS A 4 -1.07 19.08 30.86
N SER A 5 -2.37 19.00 31.09
CA SER A 5 -3.22 17.94 30.52
C SER A 5 -3.61 18.21 29.07
N HIS A 6 -3.80 19.47 28.69
CA HIS A 6 -4.20 19.83 27.32
C HIS A 6 -3.02 19.65 26.33
N TRP A 7 -1.82 20.02 26.74
CA TRP A 7 -0.61 19.85 25.91
C TRP A 7 -0.22 18.37 25.70
N SER A 8 -0.38 17.53 26.74
CA SER A 8 -0.12 16.09 26.61
C SER A 8 -1.12 15.39 25.69
N SER A 9 -2.41 15.78 25.70
CA SER A 9 -3.43 15.21 24.80
C SER A 9 -3.21 15.64 23.34
N ILE A 10 -2.83 16.90 23.09
CA ILE A 10 -2.47 17.40 21.75
C ILE A 10 -1.23 16.67 21.21
N LYS A 11 -0.20 16.50 22.04
CA LYS A 11 1.02 15.76 21.67
C LYS A 11 0.72 14.31 21.33
N HIS A 12 -0.17 13.66 22.06
CA HIS A 12 -0.58 12.26 21.82
C HIS A 12 -1.40 12.13 20.53
N GLN A 13 -2.34 13.03 20.29
CA GLN A 13 -3.13 13.07 19.04
C GLN A 13 -2.26 13.35 17.82
N LYS A 14 -1.30 14.27 17.93
CA LYS A 14 -0.33 14.56 16.89
C LYS A 14 0.54 13.35 16.59
N ALA A 15 1.07 12.65 17.59
CA ALA A 15 1.88 11.46 17.41
C ALA A 15 1.10 10.34 16.70
N ILE A 16 -0.19 10.15 17.01
CA ILE A 16 -1.06 9.17 16.34
C ILE A 16 -1.30 9.57 14.88
N ALA A 17 -1.54 10.86 14.62
CA ALA A 17 -1.74 11.36 13.25
C ALA A 17 -0.45 11.22 12.41
N ASP A 18 0.71 11.53 12.99
CA ASP A 18 2.00 11.41 12.34
C ASP A 18 2.36 9.94 12.06
N THR A 19 2.04 9.02 12.97
CA THR A 19 2.20 7.56 12.75
C THR A 19 1.33 7.06 11.61
N LYS A 20 0.06 7.52 11.52
CA LYS A 20 -0.84 7.17 10.42
C LYS A 20 -0.32 7.71 9.09
N LYS A 21 0.15 8.95 9.04
CA LYS A 21 0.78 9.54 7.84
C LYS A 21 2.02 8.76 7.41
N GLY A 22 2.89 8.40 8.34
CA GLY A 22 4.10 7.62 8.07
C GLY A 22 3.78 6.27 7.41
N LYS A 23 2.74 5.57 7.88
CA LYS A 23 2.29 4.31 7.27
C LYS A 23 1.77 4.53 5.83
N VAL A 24 1.02 5.60 5.57
CA VAL A 24 0.52 5.93 4.23
C VAL A 24 1.69 6.27 3.30
N PHE A 25 2.63 7.11 3.74
CA PHE A 25 3.80 7.47 2.93
C PHE A 25 4.69 6.27 2.60
N SER A 26 4.87 5.34 3.55
CA SER A 26 5.60 4.10 3.31
C SER A 26 4.93 3.23 2.23
N LYS A 27 3.59 3.13 2.26
CA LYS A 27 2.84 2.42 1.22
C LYS A 27 2.98 3.08 -0.14
N LEU A 28 2.79 4.40 -0.20
CA LEU A 28 2.90 5.17 -1.45
C LEU A 28 4.32 5.09 -2.03
N SER A 29 5.36 5.17 -1.19
CA SER A 29 6.74 4.99 -1.61
C SER A 29 6.97 3.63 -2.28
N ARG A 30 6.45 2.55 -1.71
CA ARG A 30 6.55 1.20 -2.29
C ARG A 30 5.84 1.09 -3.64
N ILE A 31 4.63 1.65 -3.76
CA ILE A 31 3.85 1.68 -5.01
C ILE A 31 4.63 2.43 -6.10
N ILE A 32 5.19 3.61 -5.78
CA ILE A 32 6.01 4.39 -6.70
C ILE A 32 7.23 3.59 -7.15
N THR A 33 7.95 2.97 -6.20
CA THR A 33 9.16 2.18 -6.50
C THR A 33 8.85 1.01 -7.44
N ILE A 34 7.76 0.27 -7.20
CA ILE A 34 7.35 -0.84 -8.06
C ILE A 34 6.94 -0.34 -9.45
N ALA A 35 6.12 0.70 -9.53
CA ALA A 35 5.70 1.28 -10.81
C ALA A 35 6.91 1.70 -11.67
N VAL A 36 7.95 2.25 -11.05
CA VAL A 36 9.20 2.62 -11.72
C VAL A 36 9.98 1.38 -12.18
N LYS A 37 10.09 0.34 -11.35
CA LYS A 37 10.76 -0.93 -11.71
C LYS A 37 10.14 -1.58 -12.95
N GLU A 38 8.81 -1.54 -13.06
CA GLU A 38 8.08 -2.18 -14.15
C GLU A 38 8.20 -1.45 -15.50
N LYS A 39 8.09 -0.11 -15.49
CA LYS A 39 7.91 0.68 -16.71
C LYS A 39 8.78 1.93 -16.79
N GLY A 40 9.78 2.07 -15.90
CA GLY A 40 10.71 3.20 -15.88
C GLY A 40 10.22 4.42 -15.09
N GLY A 41 11.15 5.35 -14.86
CA GLY A 41 10.98 6.50 -13.96
C GLY A 41 10.32 7.75 -14.59
N ASP A 42 9.89 7.69 -15.84
CA ASP A 42 9.27 8.83 -16.53
C ASP A 42 7.73 8.77 -16.40
N PRO A 43 7.08 9.72 -15.68
CA PRO A 43 5.64 9.76 -15.53
C PRO A 43 4.88 9.99 -16.85
N MET A 44 5.53 10.53 -17.89
CA MET A 44 4.89 10.77 -19.18
C MET A 44 4.62 9.46 -19.92
N THR A 45 5.51 8.50 -19.78
CA THR A 45 5.41 7.18 -20.43
C THR A 45 4.88 6.10 -19.51
N ASN A 46 4.90 6.33 -18.18
CA ASN A 46 4.47 5.36 -17.16
C ASN A 46 3.19 5.83 -16.47
N ALA A 47 2.04 5.33 -16.96
CA ALA A 47 0.73 5.68 -16.41
C ALA A 47 0.56 5.25 -14.94
N SER A 48 1.09 4.09 -14.55
CA SER A 48 1.05 3.59 -13.16
C SER A 48 1.81 4.52 -12.21
N LEU A 49 3.00 4.99 -12.65
CA LEU A 49 3.80 5.95 -11.89
C LEU A 49 3.07 7.29 -11.77
N ARG A 50 2.46 7.78 -12.84
CA ARG A 50 1.69 9.04 -12.82
C ARG A 50 0.56 8.98 -11.80
N LEU A 51 -0.26 7.91 -11.81
CA LEU A 51 -1.32 7.70 -10.85
C LEU A 51 -0.80 7.61 -9.40
N ALA A 52 0.32 6.92 -9.20
CA ALA A 52 0.94 6.82 -7.87
C ALA A 52 1.44 8.17 -7.35
N ILE A 53 2.01 9.02 -8.22
CA ILE A 53 2.44 10.39 -7.89
C ILE A 53 1.23 11.27 -7.55
N ASP A 54 0.15 11.19 -8.32
CA ASP A 54 -1.06 11.98 -8.06
C ASP A 54 -1.68 11.57 -6.73
N LYS A 55 -1.71 10.28 -6.43
CA LYS A 55 -2.14 9.77 -5.12
C LYS A 55 -1.24 10.29 -3.98
N ALA A 56 0.07 10.33 -4.20
CA ALA A 56 1.02 10.87 -3.22
C ALA A 56 0.75 12.36 -2.93
N LYS A 57 0.40 13.15 -3.95
CA LYS A 57 -0.01 14.57 -3.81
C LYS A 57 -1.30 14.71 -3.00
N GLU A 58 -2.33 13.88 -3.25
CA GLU A 58 -3.57 13.89 -2.47
C GLU A 58 -3.33 13.70 -0.97
N PHE A 59 -2.35 12.87 -0.60
CA PHE A 59 -1.96 12.64 0.79
C PHE A 59 -0.91 13.63 1.31
N ASN A 60 -0.56 14.65 0.54
CA ASN A 60 0.48 15.64 0.87
C ASN A 60 1.83 14.98 1.20
N MET A 61 2.20 13.96 0.45
CA MET A 61 3.53 13.34 0.57
C MET A 61 4.60 14.33 0.08
N PRO A 62 5.70 14.56 0.83
CA PRO A 62 6.75 15.48 0.41
C PRO A 62 7.37 15.08 -0.94
N LYS A 63 7.63 16.08 -1.78
CA LYS A 63 8.22 15.89 -3.12
C LYS A 63 9.52 15.09 -3.06
N GLU A 64 10.38 15.40 -2.10
CA GLU A 64 11.64 14.68 -1.86
C GLU A 64 11.44 13.18 -1.59
N SER A 65 10.36 12.82 -0.89
CA SER A 65 10.02 11.43 -0.63
C SER A 65 9.57 10.70 -1.89
N VAL A 66 8.83 11.39 -2.77
CA VAL A 66 8.44 10.87 -4.10
C VAL A 66 9.68 10.66 -4.98
N GLU A 67 10.56 11.66 -5.07
CA GLU A 67 11.80 11.58 -5.83
C GLU A 67 12.72 10.46 -5.33
N ARG A 68 12.84 10.30 -4.01
CA ARG A 68 13.60 9.19 -3.41
C ARG A 68 13.02 7.83 -3.79
N ALA A 69 11.69 7.68 -3.83
CA ALA A 69 11.04 6.45 -4.23
C ALA A 69 11.28 6.13 -5.72
N ILE A 70 11.28 7.14 -6.59
CA ILE A 70 11.64 7.02 -8.00
C ILE A 70 13.09 6.56 -8.15
N LYS A 71 14.04 7.20 -7.46
CA LYS A 71 15.46 6.82 -7.47
C LYS A 71 15.73 5.41 -6.97
N LYS A 72 14.96 4.94 -6.00
CA LYS A 72 15.00 3.53 -5.59
C LYS A 72 14.57 2.60 -6.71
N GLY A 73 13.49 2.95 -7.40
CA GLY A 73 12.96 2.14 -8.50
C GLY A 73 13.86 2.10 -9.73
N THR A 74 14.61 3.18 -10.02
CA THR A 74 15.60 3.22 -11.10
C THR A 74 16.92 2.54 -10.75
N GLY A 75 17.14 2.17 -9.47
CA GLY A 75 18.39 1.58 -9.00
C GLY A 75 19.49 2.58 -8.66
N GLU A 76 19.21 3.89 -8.70
CA GLU A 76 20.15 4.93 -8.28
C GLU A 76 20.41 4.95 -6.77
N LEU A 77 19.48 4.43 -5.99
CA LEU A 77 19.62 4.25 -4.55
C LEU A 77 19.49 2.75 -4.21
N ALA A 78 20.19 2.34 -3.15
CA ALA A 78 20.03 1.00 -2.61
C ALA A 78 18.55 0.74 -2.29
N ASP A 79 18.03 -0.36 -2.80
CA ASP A 79 16.63 -0.75 -2.68
C ASP A 79 16.50 -2.05 -1.89
N ASP A 80 15.51 -2.09 -1.03
CA ASP A 80 14.98 -3.34 -0.51
C ASP A 80 14.41 -4.11 -1.70
N LYS A 81 14.62 -5.42 -1.77
CA LYS A 81 14.10 -6.28 -2.85
C LYS A 81 12.57 -6.35 -2.79
N LEU A 82 11.91 -5.23 -3.13
CA LEU A 82 10.46 -5.16 -3.17
C LEU A 82 9.91 -6.03 -4.29
N GLU A 83 8.93 -6.85 -3.95
CA GLU A 83 8.18 -7.70 -4.87
C GLU A 83 6.67 -7.59 -4.59
N GLU A 84 5.86 -7.76 -5.62
CA GLU A 84 4.43 -7.89 -5.48
C GLU A 84 4.05 -9.32 -5.11
N PHE A 85 2.94 -9.45 -4.39
CA PHE A 85 2.35 -10.75 -4.12
C PHE A 85 0.84 -10.70 -4.27
N ILE A 86 0.27 -11.84 -4.62
CA ILE A 86 -1.16 -12.11 -4.60
C ILE A 86 -1.36 -13.38 -3.80
N PHE A 87 -2.16 -13.31 -2.73
CA PHE A 87 -2.58 -14.47 -1.97
C PHE A 87 -4.09 -14.63 -2.06
N GLU A 88 -4.51 -15.87 -2.07
CA GLU A 88 -5.91 -16.26 -2.12
C GLU A 88 -6.34 -16.83 -0.78
N ALA A 89 -7.57 -16.55 -0.36
CA ALA A 89 -8.09 -17.01 0.91
C ALA A 89 -9.60 -17.21 0.88
N PHE A 90 -10.09 -17.98 1.82
CA PHE A 90 -11.49 -18.02 2.21
C PHE A 90 -11.65 -17.34 3.56
N GLY A 91 -12.50 -16.33 3.63
CA GLY A 91 -12.93 -15.71 4.87
C GLY A 91 -14.03 -16.50 5.58
N PRO A 92 -14.53 -16.01 6.73
CA PRO A 92 -15.66 -16.62 7.44
C PRO A 92 -16.86 -16.80 6.50
N GLY A 93 -17.55 -17.93 6.63
CA GLY A 93 -18.69 -18.25 5.75
C GLY A 93 -18.32 -18.61 4.31
N GLY A 94 -17.04 -18.84 4.00
CA GLY A 94 -16.58 -19.22 2.66
C GLY A 94 -16.46 -18.06 1.69
N ILE A 95 -16.38 -16.82 2.17
CA ILE A 95 -16.18 -15.63 1.32
C ILE A 95 -14.82 -15.72 0.63
N ALA A 96 -14.81 -15.61 -0.70
CA ALA A 96 -13.58 -15.55 -1.48
C ALA A 96 -12.86 -14.21 -1.25
N VAL A 97 -11.55 -14.25 -1.03
CA VAL A 97 -10.71 -13.08 -0.76
C VAL A 97 -9.44 -13.14 -1.60
N ILE A 98 -9.12 -12.06 -2.30
CA ILE A 98 -7.82 -11.83 -2.92
C ILE A 98 -7.08 -10.77 -2.07
N ILE A 99 -5.82 -11.03 -1.77
CA ILE A 99 -4.96 -10.15 -0.99
C ILE A 99 -3.75 -9.79 -1.84
N GLU A 100 -3.69 -8.54 -2.27
CA GLU A 100 -2.59 -8.01 -3.05
C GLU A 100 -1.73 -7.10 -2.18
N GLY A 101 -0.41 -7.13 -2.39
CA GLY A 101 0.49 -6.29 -1.64
C GLY A 101 1.90 -6.24 -2.20
N ILE A 102 2.71 -5.38 -1.60
CA ILE A 102 4.12 -5.19 -1.89
C ILE A 102 4.91 -5.48 -0.63
N THR A 103 5.93 -6.32 -0.74
CA THR A 103 6.76 -6.74 0.38
C THR A 103 8.24 -6.82 0.00
N ASP A 104 9.09 -6.72 0.98
CA ASP A 104 10.53 -7.03 0.91
C ASP A 104 10.81 -8.50 1.24
N ASN A 105 9.81 -9.23 1.78
CA ASN A 105 9.92 -10.64 2.14
C ASN A 105 8.58 -11.36 2.07
N LYS A 106 8.35 -12.06 0.96
CA LYS A 106 7.10 -12.78 0.66
C LYS A 106 6.79 -13.86 1.70
N ASN A 107 7.80 -14.58 2.19
CA ASN A 107 7.60 -15.65 3.16
C ASN A 107 7.15 -15.11 4.52
N ARG A 108 7.73 -14.00 4.99
CA ARG A 108 7.29 -13.31 6.21
C ARG A 108 5.85 -12.84 6.05
N SER A 109 5.53 -12.13 4.97
CA SER A 109 4.18 -11.65 4.69
C SER A 109 3.16 -12.77 4.59
N LEU A 110 3.52 -13.91 3.99
CA LEU A 110 2.67 -15.09 3.93
C LEU A 110 2.35 -15.63 5.34
N GLY A 111 3.36 -15.71 6.21
CA GLY A 111 3.19 -16.16 7.60
C GLY A 111 2.26 -15.24 8.39
N ASP A 112 2.51 -13.93 8.33
CA ASP A 112 1.71 -12.91 9.02
C ASP A 112 0.25 -12.92 8.55
N ILE A 113 0.01 -12.96 7.24
CA ILE A 113 -1.32 -12.98 6.64
C ILE A 113 -2.04 -14.27 6.99
N LYS A 114 -1.37 -15.43 6.92
CA LYS A 114 -1.94 -16.71 7.31
C LYS A 114 -2.41 -16.70 8.77
N GLN A 115 -1.61 -16.14 9.67
CA GLN A 115 -1.95 -16.02 11.07
C GLN A 115 -3.18 -15.14 11.27
N ILE A 116 -3.22 -13.94 10.65
CA ILE A 116 -4.33 -12.99 10.77
C ILE A 116 -5.63 -13.61 10.25
N ILE A 117 -5.61 -14.24 9.07
CA ILE A 117 -6.79 -14.87 8.48
C ILE A 117 -7.30 -15.98 9.37
N SER A 118 -6.42 -16.84 9.89
CA SER A 118 -6.81 -17.95 10.77
C SER A 118 -7.41 -17.45 12.09
N GLN A 119 -6.88 -16.39 12.69
CA GLN A 119 -7.41 -15.78 13.91
C GLN A 119 -8.82 -15.21 13.72
N HIS A 120 -9.20 -14.85 12.48
CA HIS A 120 -10.52 -14.32 12.16
C HIS A 120 -11.45 -15.34 11.49
N GLY A 121 -11.16 -16.64 11.65
CA GLY A 121 -12.02 -17.72 11.17
C GLY A 121 -11.98 -17.97 9.67
N GLY A 122 -10.96 -17.46 8.98
CA GLY A 122 -10.69 -17.72 7.58
C GLY A 122 -9.57 -18.75 7.38
N LYS A 123 -9.28 -19.05 6.13
CA LYS A 123 -8.23 -20.00 5.72
C LYS A 123 -7.51 -19.49 4.46
N LEU A 124 -6.19 -19.51 4.49
CA LEU A 124 -5.40 -19.27 3.28
C LEU A 124 -5.64 -20.41 2.28
N ALA A 125 -5.80 -20.08 1.01
CA ALA A 125 -6.05 -21.02 -0.07
C ALA A 125 -4.83 -21.18 -0.98
N ASN A 126 -4.82 -22.22 -1.79
CA ASN A 126 -3.83 -22.40 -2.83
C ASN A 126 -4.09 -21.43 -4.00
N GLU A 127 -3.05 -21.14 -4.77
CA GLU A 127 -3.17 -20.33 -5.99
C GLU A 127 -4.20 -20.95 -6.95
N GLY A 128 -5.07 -20.10 -7.53
CA GLY A 128 -6.16 -20.51 -8.42
C GLY A 128 -7.44 -20.96 -7.71
N SER A 129 -7.50 -20.97 -6.39
CA SER A 129 -8.69 -21.42 -5.64
C SER A 129 -9.88 -20.47 -5.74
N VAL A 130 -9.63 -19.15 -5.76
CA VAL A 130 -10.69 -18.13 -5.78
C VAL A 130 -10.50 -17.07 -6.87
N ARG A 131 -9.31 -16.95 -7.46
CA ARG A 131 -8.99 -15.90 -8.43
C ARG A 131 -9.94 -15.88 -9.64
N TRP A 132 -10.42 -17.02 -10.07
CA TRP A 132 -11.37 -17.17 -11.18
C TRP A 132 -12.75 -16.56 -10.89
N LEU A 133 -13.06 -16.23 -9.63
CA LEU A 133 -14.30 -15.55 -9.24
C LEU A 133 -14.23 -14.02 -9.44
N PHE A 134 -13.05 -13.49 -9.76
CA PHE A 134 -12.81 -12.04 -9.81
C PHE A 134 -12.37 -11.61 -11.20
N ASP A 135 -12.96 -10.51 -11.68
CA ASP A 135 -12.51 -9.78 -12.85
C ASP A 135 -11.80 -8.50 -12.43
N ASN A 136 -10.61 -8.25 -12.96
CA ASN A 136 -9.93 -6.98 -12.75
C ASN A 136 -10.55 -5.89 -13.65
N LYS A 137 -11.19 -4.89 -13.04
CA LYS A 137 -11.90 -3.81 -13.75
C LYS A 137 -11.47 -2.45 -13.23
N GLY A 138 -11.33 -1.50 -14.17
CA GLY A 138 -11.22 -0.08 -13.82
C GLY A 138 -12.59 0.50 -13.47
N VAL A 139 -12.63 1.39 -12.46
CA VAL A 139 -13.82 2.14 -12.09
C VAL A 139 -13.56 3.63 -12.28
N ILE A 140 -14.45 4.29 -13.03
CA ILE A 140 -14.43 5.74 -13.22
C ILE A 140 -15.68 6.31 -12.53
N THR A 141 -15.47 7.17 -11.53
CA THR A 141 -16.56 7.88 -10.87
C THR A 141 -16.66 9.28 -11.45
N ILE A 142 -17.82 9.63 -11.98
CA ILE A 142 -18.13 10.97 -12.49
C ILE A 142 -19.04 11.64 -11.48
N ASN A 143 -18.65 12.83 -11.01
CA ASN A 143 -19.53 13.64 -10.18
C ASN A 143 -20.43 14.46 -11.13
N PRO A 144 -21.76 14.25 -11.13
CA PRO A 144 -22.67 14.92 -12.05
C PRO A 144 -22.83 16.42 -11.77
N ASN A 145 -22.28 16.90 -10.64
CA ASN A 145 -22.35 18.31 -10.20
C ASN A 145 -21.00 19.04 -10.26
N ALA A 146 -20.02 18.50 -10.98
CA ALA A 146 -18.71 19.11 -11.16
C ALA A 146 -18.65 19.92 -12.47
#